data_8a3acf4d315092dfdd8fe1175311e41b
#
_entry.id   8a3acf4d315092dfdd8fe1175311e41b
#
_cell.length_a   1.000
_cell.length_b   1.000
_cell.length_c   1.000
_cell.angle_alpha   90.00
_cell.angle_beta   90.00
_cell.angle_gamma   90.00
#
_symmetry.space_group_name_H-M   'P 1'
#
loop_
_entity.id
_entity.type
_entity.pdbx_description
1 polymer ?
#
loop_
_entity_poly.entity_id
_entity_poly.type
_entity_poly.pdbx_seq_one_letter_code
_entity_poly.pdbx_strand_id
1 'polypeptide(L)'
;MTMQQPRSRRDFLRLGCRTISTIGAAAAFGKAGLMTARAQSSGNYQAMVCIFLFGGNDANNMLVPNDTATYANYQKIRQNLALPQSSLLAIHDPATNAGYGLHPSFAPIAPLYNSSKRLALLANVGSLVQPVPRGSNGMPELTSVPLPVNLYSHADQQNEWQNAVPQGGATTGWSGRLADKLAGISGTLVPPCISIGGNALQLIGETTQPSTVNTSNFGLVAPATDPGSTALLNMLSLSSGVTLIQAAQSSLKDAIAVAQAVNAAVAGSSSLGVTFASTDIGTQLGQVAKLIQVRAALGATRQIFFCSQGGYDTHSNQLPQQVTLFTNLAAALAAFDQAMGQLTVQDNVTTFTESDFNRTFQPNGNAGTDHGWGSHALIMGGAVNGGNLYGTFPNLTLAGPDDSTTRGTWVPSTSEDQYCGSLAKWFGLAQADLDYVFPNLHNFGYQTPAFI
;
A
#
# COMPACT_ATOMS: atom_id res chain seq x y z
N MET A 1 35.67 -0.81 22.87
CA MET A 1 35.81 0.42 22.05
C MET A 1 36.08 0.00 20.63
N THR A 2 35.03 -0.18 19.84
CA THR A 2 35.11 -0.52 18.41
C THR A 2 35.19 0.78 17.64
N MET A 3 36.31 1.03 16.98
CA MET A 3 36.48 2.17 16.06
C MET A 3 35.50 2.05 14.89
N GLN A 4 34.59 2.99 14.81
CA GLN A 4 33.78 3.19 13.60
C GLN A 4 34.68 3.59 12.44
N GLN A 5 34.63 2.87 11.34
CA GLN A 5 35.32 3.21 10.10
C GLN A 5 34.80 4.57 9.57
N PRO A 6 35.66 5.42 9.02
CA PRO A 6 35.25 6.71 8.47
C PRO A 6 34.34 6.48 7.26
N ARG A 7 33.12 7.02 7.30
CA ARG A 7 32.16 6.97 6.22
C ARG A 7 32.72 7.68 4.99
N SER A 8 32.59 7.06 3.82
CA SER A 8 33.12 7.60 2.57
C SER A 8 32.34 8.88 2.16
N ARG A 9 32.96 9.73 1.31
CA ARG A 9 32.28 10.90 0.71
C ARG A 9 30.99 10.49 -0.03
N ARG A 10 30.97 9.28 -0.57
CA ARG A 10 29.81 8.69 -1.26
C ARG A 10 28.68 8.37 -0.29
N ASP A 11 28.99 7.90 0.92
CA ASP A 11 28.00 7.61 1.98
C ASP A 11 27.45 8.90 2.60
N PHE A 12 28.27 9.94 2.71
CA PHE A 12 27.83 11.28 3.13
C PHE A 12 26.87 11.88 2.09
N LEU A 13 27.17 11.77 0.82
CA LEU A 13 26.28 12.24 -0.27
C LEU A 13 24.99 11.43 -0.31
N ARG A 14 25.03 10.12 -0.12
CA ARG A 14 23.82 9.26 -0.02
C ARG A 14 22.97 9.61 1.21
N LEU A 15 23.60 9.92 2.35
CA LEU A 15 22.90 10.33 3.55
C LEU A 15 22.30 11.74 3.38
N GLY A 16 23.05 12.66 2.78
CA GLY A 16 22.57 14.00 2.42
C GLY A 16 21.38 13.96 1.47
N CYS A 17 21.42 13.12 0.42
CA CYS A 17 20.30 12.90 -0.48
C CYS A 17 19.09 12.27 0.25
N ARG A 18 19.31 11.36 1.21
CA ARG A 18 18.22 10.77 2.01
C ARG A 18 17.55 11.76 2.97
N THR A 19 18.30 12.71 3.52
CA THR A 19 17.74 13.77 4.37
C THR A 19 17.05 14.87 3.57
N ILE A 20 17.47 15.10 2.33
CA ILE A 20 16.82 16.07 1.42
C ILE A 20 15.56 15.47 0.78
N SER A 21 15.48 14.15 0.58
CA SER A 21 14.29 13.48 0.04
C SER A 21 13.08 13.49 0.99
N THR A 22 13.26 13.86 2.26
CA THR A 22 12.14 14.15 3.18
C THR A 22 11.55 15.56 2.99
N ILE A 23 12.20 16.39 2.15
CA ILE A 23 11.70 17.72 1.78
C ILE A 23 11.53 17.69 0.27
N GLY A 24 10.30 17.41 -0.18
CA GLY A 24 9.88 17.19 -1.56
C GLY A 24 10.79 17.75 -2.66
N ALA A 25 11.34 16.86 -3.48
CA ALA A 25 11.98 17.25 -4.73
C ALA A 25 10.92 17.39 -5.81
N ALA A 26 10.65 18.60 -6.25
CA ALA A 26 9.89 18.87 -7.45
C ALA A 26 10.77 19.59 -8.47
N ALA A 27 10.81 19.07 -9.68
CA ALA A 27 11.66 19.52 -10.76
C ALA A 27 11.24 20.91 -11.32
N ALA A 28 12.21 21.59 -11.87
CA ALA A 28 12.13 22.93 -12.42
C ALA A 28 10.97 23.16 -13.39
N PHE A 29 10.16 24.19 -13.12
CA PHE A 29 9.29 24.79 -14.11
C PHE A 29 9.68 26.23 -14.38
N GLY A 30 10.18 26.44 -15.59
CA GLY A 30 10.26 27.75 -16.17
C GLY A 30 8.87 28.27 -16.58
N LYS A 31 8.54 29.47 -16.10
CA LYS A 31 7.47 30.38 -16.53
C LYS A 31 6.02 29.83 -16.43
N ALA A 32 5.34 30.30 -15.40
CA ALA A 32 3.89 30.23 -15.26
C ALA A 32 3.19 30.85 -16.48
N GLY A 33 2.79 29.99 -17.41
CA GLY A 33 1.70 30.27 -18.32
C GLY A 33 0.40 30.14 -17.53
N LEU A 34 -0.40 31.19 -17.53
CA LEU A 34 -1.76 31.21 -16.97
C LEU A 34 -2.51 29.91 -17.31
N MET A 35 -2.88 29.17 -16.29
CA MET A 35 -3.65 27.95 -16.39
C MET A 35 -5.03 28.30 -16.95
N THR A 36 -5.23 28.10 -18.25
CA THR A 36 -6.57 27.83 -18.75
C THR A 36 -6.95 26.46 -18.20
N ALA A 37 -7.90 26.43 -17.27
CA ALA A 37 -8.51 25.22 -16.80
C ALA A 37 -9.12 24.49 -17.99
N ARG A 38 -8.38 23.60 -18.63
CA ARG A 38 -8.97 22.59 -19.49
C ARG A 38 -9.64 21.61 -18.55
N ALA A 39 -10.94 21.53 -18.64
CA ALA A 39 -11.71 20.42 -18.10
C ALA A 39 -11.13 19.14 -18.73
N GLN A 40 -10.21 18.50 -18.01
CA GLN A 40 -9.65 17.23 -18.44
C GLN A 40 -10.73 16.20 -18.15
N SER A 41 -11.22 15.57 -19.21
CA SER A 41 -12.21 14.50 -19.11
C SER A 41 -11.71 13.48 -18.08
N SER A 42 -12.56 13.06 -17.14
CA SER A 42 -12.28 12.03 -16.14
C SER A 42 -11.80 10.70 -16.75
N GLY A 43 -11.92 10.50 -18.05
CA GLY A 43 -11.56 9.29 -18.77
C GLY A 43 -10.07 8.91 -18.80
N ASN A 44 -9.15 9.78 -18.40
CA ASN A 44 -7.72 9.49 -18.42
C ASN A 44 -7.06 9.49 -17.03
N TYR A 45 -7.80 9.83 -15.97
CA TYR A 45 -7.26 9.83 -14.60
C TYR A 45 -7.28 8.43 -14.02
N GLN A 46 -6.20 8.02 -13.35
CA GLN A 46 -6.17 6.83 -12.50
C GLN A 46 -5.36 7.10 -11.25
N ALA A 47 -5.77 6.47 -10.13
CA ALA A 47 -5.03 6.50 -8.89
C ALA A 47 -4.97 5.12 -8.23
N MET A 48 -3.83 4.81 -7.64
CA MET A 48 -3.64 3.67 -6.73
C MET A 48 -3.45 4.19 -5.32
N VAL A 49 -4.09 3.53 -4.34
CA VAL A 49 -3.97 3.85 -2.92
C VAL A 49 -3.56 2.59 -2.17
N CYS A 50 -2.29 2.49 -1.81
CA CYS A 50 -1.79 1.45 -0.93
C CYS A 50 -2.12 1.80 0.52
N ILE A 51 -2.59 0.82 1.29
CA ILE A 51 -2.69 0.88 2.75
C ILE A 51 -1.81 -0.23 3.32
N PHE A 52 -0.65 0.13 3.85
CA PHE A 52 0.26 -0.82 4.45
C PHE A 52 -0.11 -1.09 5.91
N LEU A 53 -0.41 -2.34 6.25
CA LEU A 53 -0.81 -2.79 7.58
C LEU A 53 0.44 -3.26 8.35
N PHE A 54 1.14 -2.33 9.01
CA PHE A 54 2.41 -2.61 9.66
C PHE A 54 2.26 -3.48 10.92
N GLY A 55 3.05 -4.55 10.98
CA GLY A 55 3.15 -5.48 12.10
C GLY A 55 2.64 -6.90 11.78
N GLY A 56 2.27 -7.17 10.55
CA GLY A 56 1.78 -8.50 10.15
C GLY A 56 0.30 -8.70 10.56
N ASN A 57 -0.59 -8.38 9.66
CA ASN A 57 -2.03 -8.54 9.88
C ASN A 57 -2.41 -10.01 10.03
N ASP A 58 -3.03 -10.41 11.15
CA ASP A 58 -3.64 -11.74 11.27
C ASP A 58 -4.88 -11.86 10.37
N ALA A 59 -4.62 -12.21 9.14
CA ALA A 59 -5.65 -12.39 8.13
C ALA A 59 -6.50 -13.66 8.36
N ASN A 60 -6.06 -14.58 9.21
CA ASN A 60 -6.85 -15.74 9.59
C ASN A 60 -8.15 -15.39 10.33
N ASN A 61 -8.23 -14.20 10.94
CA ASN A 61 -9.47 -13.66 11.50
C ASN A 61 -10.12 -12.59 10.60
N MET A 62 -9.42 -12.14 9.55
CA MET A 62 -9.99 -11.21 8.56
C MET A 62 -10.97 -11.93 7.62
N LEU A 63 -10.58 -13.11 7.17
CA LEU A 63 -11.34 -14.00 6.30
C LEU A 63 -11.37 -15.42 6.91
N VAL A 64 -12.54 -15.86 7.34
CA VAL A 64 -12.75 -17.12 8.07
C VAL A 64 -13.59 -18.06 7.22
N PRO A 65 -13.23 -19.34 7.08
CA PRO A 65 -14.12 -20.31 6.43
C PRO A 65 -15.42 -20.45 7.24
N ASN A 66 -16.56 -20.47 6.56
CA ASN A 66 -17.87 -20.41 7.21
C ASN A 66 -18.77 -21.62 6.91
N ASP A 67 -18.28 -22.65 6.21
CA ASP A 67 -18.97 -23.94 6.14
C ASP A 67 -18.70 -24.75 7.43
N THR A 68 -19.61 -25.67 7.73
CA THR A 68 -19.61 -26.37 9.02
C THR A 68 -18.30 -27.10 9.34
N ALA A 69 -17.71 -27.78 8.35
CA ALA A 69 -16.52 -28.62 8.58
C ALA A 69 -15.25 -27.80 8.74
N THR A 70 -15.04 -26.83 7.84
CA THR A 70 -13.82 -25.99 7.85
C THR A 70 -13.87 -24.98 8.99
N TYR A 71 -15.05 -24.45 9.34
CA TYR A 71 -15.21 -23.63 10.54
C TYR A 71 -14.92 -24.40 11.83
N ALA A 72 -15.36 -25.64 11.95
CA ALA A 72 -15.06 -26.47 13.12
C ALA A 72 -13.54 -26.69 13.30
N ASN A 73 -12.80 -26.87 12.20
CA ASN A 73 -11.34 -26.95 12.22
C ASN A 73 -10.69 -25.61 12.63
N TYR A 74 -11.16 -24.48 12.04
CA TYR A 74 -10.75 -23.14 12.43
C TYR A 74 -10.96 -22.94 13.94
N GLN A 75 -12.16 -23.19 14.46
CA GLN A 75 -12.48 -23.01 15.88
C GLN A 75 -11.59 -23.85 16.79
N LYS A 76 -11.37 -25.13 16.42
CA LYS A 76 -10.53 -26.04 17.18
C LYS A 76 -9.10 -25.58 17.31
N ILE A 77 -8.49 -25.03 16.24
CA ILE A 77 -7.09 -24.63 16.22
C ILE A 77 -6.92 -23.23 16.80
N ARG A 78 -7.80 -22.29 16.44
CA ARG A 78 -7.74 -20.90 16.93
C ARG A 78 -8.13 -20.75 18.40
N GLN A 79 -8.83 -21.72 18.99
CA GLN A 79 -9.16 -21.76 20.42
C GLN A 79 -9.77 -20.43 20.91
N ASN A 80 -9.07 -19.74 21.84
CA ASN A 80 -9.49 -18.46 22.42
C ASN A 80 -9.43 -17.27 21.44
N LEU A 81 -8.80 -17.41 20.28
CA LEU A 81 -8.81 -16.42 19.22
C LEU A 81 -9.86 -16.68 18.13
N ALA A 82 -10.62 -17.78 18.23
CA ALA A 82 -11.68 -18.06 17.29
C ALA A 82 -12.84 -17.06 17.43
N LEU A 83 -13.27 -16.48 16.31
CA LEU A 83 -14.45 -15.63 16.24
C LEU A 83 -15.70 -16.52 16.24
N PRO A 84 -16.77 -16.18 16.97
CA PRO A 84 -18.03 -16.92 16.91
C PRO A 84 -18.60 -16.93 15.48
N GLN A 85 -18.99 -18.10 14.97
CA GLN A 85 -19.53 -18.25 13.62
C GLN A 85 -20.72 -17.31 13.35
N SER A 86 -21.60 -17.18 14.35
CA SER A 86 -22.78 -16.29 14.26
C SER A 86 -22.47 -14.81 14.17
N SER A 87 -21.22 -14.40 14.47
CA SER A 87 -20.79 -13.01 14.35
C SER A 87 -20.16 -12.68 13.01
N LEU A 88 -19.80 -13.69 12.22
CA LEU A 88 -19.15 -13.51 10.93
C LEU A 88 -20.10 -12.87 9.91
N LEU A 89 -19.58 -11.98 9.11
CA LEU A 89 -20.32 -11.37 8.00
C LEU A 89 -20.19 -12.28 6.78
N ALA A 90 -21.26 -13.03 6.50
CA ALA A 90 -21.27 -14.02 5.44
C ALA A 90 -20.95 -13.41 4.08
N ILE A 91 -20.00 -14.03 3.39
CA ILE A 91 -19.66 -13.80 1.99
C ILE A 91 -19.60 -15.15 1.29
N HIS A 92 -19.67 -15.12 -0.03
CA HIS A 92 -19.68 -16.32 -0.85
C HIS A 92 -18.69 -16.16 -1.99
N ASP A 93 -17.85 -17.16 -2.20
CA ASP A 93 -16.99 -17.21 -3.37
C ASP A 93 -17.75 -17.84 -4.55
N PRO A 94 -18.08 -17.08 -5.59
CA PRO A 94 -18.85 -17.61 -6.73
C PRO A 94 -18.08 -18.64 -7.56
N ALA A 95 -16.74 -18.64 -7.50
CA ALA A 95 -15.92 -19.56 -8.28
C ALA A 95 -15.92 -20.99 -7.71
N THR A 96 -15.86 -21.13 -6.40
CA THR A 96 -15.78 -22.45 -5.70
C THR A 96 -17.08 -22.84 -5.01
N ASN A 97 -18.05 -21.94 -4.93
CA ASN A 97 -19.26 -22.08 -4.13
C ASN A 97 -18.99 -22.23 -2.62
N ALA A 98 -17.80 -21.84 -2.14
CA ALA A 98 -17.44 -21.91 -0.74
C ALA A 98 -17.99 -20.73 0.05
N GLY A 99 -18.46 -20.98 1.26
CA GLY A 99 -18.89 -19.97 2.20
C GLY A 99 -17.72 -19.49 3.08
N TYR A 100 -17.57 -18.17 3.15
CA TYR A 100 -16.62 -17.52 4.06
C TYR A 100 -17.34 -16.48 4.90
N GLY A 101 -16.67 -15.95 5.91
CA GLY A 101 -17.12 -14.83 6.70
C GLY A 101 -16.02 -13.80 6.89
N LEU A 102 -16.36 -12.55 6.73
CA LEU A 102 -15.48 -11.46 7.11
C LEU A 102 -15.58 -11.21 8.61
N HIS A 103 -14.52 -10.67 9.19
CA HIS A 103 -14.51 -10.20 10.57
C HIS A 103 -15.68 -9.24 10.83
N PRO A 104 -16.37 -9.31 11.99
CA PRO A 104 -17.55 -8.46 12.29
C PRO A 104 -17.31 -6.96 12.14
N SER A 105 -16.10 -6.48 12.42
CA SER A 105 -15.72 -5.07 12.27
C SER A 105 -15.75 -4.58 10.80
N PHE A 106 -15.80 -5.46 9.82
CA PHE A 106 -15.92 -5.09 8.40
C PHE A 106 -17.35 -4.84 7.93
N ALA A 107 -18.33 -4.78 8.85
CA ALA A 107 -19.72 -4.46 8.51
C ALA A 107 -19.88 -3.23 7.58
N PRO A 108 -19.11 -2.13 7.73
CA PRO A 108 -19.21 -0.99 6.82
C PRO A 108 -18.81 -1.29 5.36
N ILE A 109 -17.94 -2.29 5.10
CA ILE A 109 -17.45 -2.63 3.76
C ILE A 109 -18.01 -3.95 3.22
N ALA A 110 -18.66 -4.77 4.02
CA ALA A 110 -19.29 -6.01 3.55
C ALA A 110 -20.28 -5.81 2.39
N PRO A 111 -21.09 -4.71 2.33
CA PRO A 111 -21.93 -4.42 1.17
C PRO A 111 -21.13 -4.18 -0.12
N LEU A 112 -19.87 -3.73 -0.03
CA LEU A 112 -19.00 -3.53 -1.20
C LEU A 112 -18.64 -4.88 -1.86
N TYR A 113 -18.52 -5.94 -1.07
CA TYR A 113 -18.37 -7.30 -1.58
C TYR A 113 -19.70 -7.88 -2.06
N ASN A 114 -20.69 -7.91 -1.17
CA ASN A 114 -21.94 -8.65 -1.40
C ASN A 114 -22.86 -7.99 -2.45
N SER A 115 -22.98 -6.65 -2.44
CA SER A 115 -23.99 -5.94 -3.21
C SER A 115 -23.41 -5.15 -4.36
N SER A 116 -22.50 -4.22 -4.09
CA SER A 116 -21.99 -3.30 -5.12
C SER A 116 -20.83 -3.86 -5.95
N LYS A 117 -20.29 -5.01 -5.55
CA LYS A 117 -19.20 -5.71 -6.27
C LYS A 117 -17.96 -4.83 -6.52
N ARG A 118 -17.61 -3.99 -5.54
CA ARG A 118 -16.43 -3.12 -5.59
C ARG A 118 -15.33 -3.50 -4.59
N LEU A 119 -15.49 -4.63 -3.89
CA LEU A 119 -14.49 -5.21 -3.01
C LEU A 119 -14.20 -6.64 -3.47
N ALA A 120 -12.94 -6.94 -3.72
CA ALA A 120 -12.41 -8.29 -3.92
C ALA A 120 -11.47 -8.66 -2.77
N LEU A 121 -11.27 -9.94 -2.59
CA LEU A 121 -10.32 -10.52 -1.65
C LEU A 121 -9.27 -11.32 -2.43
N LEU A 122 -8.02 -11.23 -2.01
CA LEU A 122 -6.96 -12.12 -2.50
C LEU A 122 -6.48 -12.98 -1.35
N ALA A 123 -6.68 -14.29 -1.47
CA ALA A 123 -6.27 -15.25 -0.45
C ALA A 123 -4.81 -15.67 -0.64
N ASN A 124 -4.12 -15.86 0.47
CA ASN A 124 -2.81 -16.49 0.58
C ASN A 124 -1.74 -15.87 -0.34
N VAL A 125 -1.58 -14.57 -0.24
CA VAL A 125 -0.55 -13.79 -0.93
C VAL A 125 0.62 -13.49 0.01
N GLY A 126 1.84 -13.51 -0.49
CA GLY A 126 3.03 -13.20 0.30
C GLY A 126 4.29 -13.10 -0.53
N SER A 127 5.37 -12.70 0.11
CA SER A 127 6.69 -12.60 -0.53
C SER A 127 7.17 -13.97 -1.00
N LEU A 128 7.48 -14.11 -2.28
CA LEU A 128 7.98 -15.32 -2.93
C LEU A 128 8.99 -14.97 -4.03
N VAL A 129 10.10 -15.69 -4.08
CA VAL A 129 11.07 -15.60 -5.19
C VAL A 129 10.57 -16.36 -6.42
N GLN A 130 10.00 -17.55 -6.20
CA GLN A 130 9.40 -18.43 -7.20
C GLN A 130 8.38 -19.37 -6.56
N PRO A 131 7.55 -20.08 -7.33
CA PRO A 131 6.61 -21.04 -6.77
C PRO A 131 7.32 -22.12 -5.95
N VAL A 132 6.79 -22.40 -4.76
CA VAL A 132 7.30 -23.50 -3.92
C VAL A 132 6.74 -24.82 -4.42
N PRO A 133 7.58 -25.76 -4.87
CA PRO A 133 7.12 -27.06 -5.36
C PRO A 133 6.62 -27.92 -4.20
N ARG A 134 5.86 -28.95 -4.54
CA ARG A 134 5.38 -29.95 -3.59
C ARG A 134 6.05 -31.28 -3.82
N GLY A 135 6.52 -31.90 -2.76
CA GLY A 135 7.10 -33.23 -2.79
C GLY A 135 6.05 -34.30 -3.07
N SER A 136 6.52 -35.52 -3.23
CA SER A 136 5.68 -36.71 -3.47
C SER A 136 4.67 -36.97 -2.33
N ASN A 137 4.94 -36.46 -1.15
CA ASN A 137 4.04 -36.49 0.03
C ASN A 137 3.03 -35.33 0.07
N GLY A 138 3.04 -34.44 -0.94
CA GLY A 138 2.19 -33.24 -1.00
C GLY A 138 2.65 -32.06 -0.15
N MET A 139 3.76 -32.18 0.59
CA MET A 139 4.28 -31.14 1.46
C MET A 139 5.15 -30.14 0.68
N PRO A 140 5.25 -28.87 1.13
CA PRO A 140 6.07 -27.87 0.47
C PRO A 140 7.56 -28.20 0.59
N GLU A 141 8.30 -28.15 -0.53
CA GLU A 141 9.73 -28.39 -0.58
C GLU A 141 10.51 -27.08 -0.46
N LEU A 142 10.52 -26.48 0.71
CA LEU A 142 11.12 -25.16 0.98
C LEU A 142 12.61 -25.11 0.73
N THR A 143 13.32 -26.25 0.84
CA THR A 143 14.78 -26.32 0.61
C THR A 143 15.16 -26.45 -0.87
N SER A 144 14.21 -26.65 -1.75
CA SER A 144 14.44 -26.83 -3.18
C SER A 144 14.43 -25.50 -3.97
N VAL A 145 14.03 -24.42 -3.33
CA VAL A 145 13.87 -23.09 -3.95
C VAL A 145 14.49 -21.99 -3.08
N PRO A 146 14.94 -20.88 -3.66
CA PRO A 146 15.30 -19.70 -2.88
C PRO A 146 14.06 -19.14 -2.19
N LEU A 147 14.21 -18.84 -0.91
CA LEU A 147 13.17 -18.20 -0.09
C LEU A 147 13.45 -16.70 0.06
N PRO A 148 12.45 -15.91 0.45
CA PRO A 148 12.64 -14.52 0.87
C PRO A 148 13.70 -14.39 1.96
N VAL A 149 14.46 -13.29 1.94
CA VAL A 149 15.53 -13.05 2.92
C VAL A 149 14.93 -12.76 4.29
N ASN A 150 15.43 -13.43 5.32
CA ASN A 150 14.99 -13.24 6.70
C ASN A 150 13.46 -13.35 6.86
N LEU A 151 12.88 -14.36 6.25
CA LEU A 151 11.46 -14.67 6.37
C LEU A 151 11.02 -14.59 7.85
N TYR A 152 9.90 -13.95 8.14
CA TYR A 152 9.38 -13.61 9.48
C TYR A 152 10.05 -12.40 10.18
N SER A 153 10.96 -11.68 9.55
CA SER A 153 11.48 -10.41 10.04
C SER A 153 10.63 -9.24 9.53
N HIS A 154 10.11 -8.41 10.44
CA HIS A 154 9.34 -7.22 10.05
C HIS A 154 10.12 -6.30 9.11
N ALA A 155 11.36 -5.97 9.47
CA ALA A 155 12.15 -5.01 8.69
C ALA A 155 12.43 -5.50 7.27
N ASP A 156 12.69 -6.79 7.09
CA ASP A 156 12.98 -7.37 5.79
C ASP A 156 11.69 -7.54 4.98
N GLN A 157 10.64 -8.13 5.56
CA GLN A 157 9.37 -8.34 4.87
C GLN A 157 8.67 -7.03 4.50
N GLN A 158 8.75 -5.99 5.34
CA GLN A 158 8.26 -4.65 4.99
C GLN A 158 9.00 -4.07 3.78
N ASN A 159 10.32 -4.29 3.69
CA ASN A 159 11.10 -3.86 2.54
C ASN A 159 10.75 -4.68 1.30
N GLU A 160 10.61 -6.00 1.41
CA GLU A 160 10.29 -6.89 0.31
C GLU A 160 8.94 -6.53 -0.31
N TRP A 161 7.89 -6.35 0.48
CA TRP A 161 6.59 -5.90 0.00
C TRP A 161 6.65 -4.54 -0.70
N GLN A 162 7.42 -3.61 -0.17
CA GLN A 162 7.53 -2.28 -0.77
C GLN A 162 8.41 -2.24 -2.02
N ASN A 163 9.39 -3.14 -2.13
CA ASN A 163 10.33 -3.13 -3.26
C ASN A 163 10.07 -4.26 -4.28
N ALA A 164 9.22 -5.25 -3.97
CA ALA A 164 9.01 -6.45 -4.79
C ALA A 164 10.34 -7.14 -5.18
N VAL A 165 11.28 -7.23 -4.22
CA VAL A 165 12.57 -7.92 -4.39
C VAL A 165 12.82 -8.78 -3.15
N PRO A 166 12.21 -9.96 -3.06
CA PRO A 166 12.28 -10.82 -1.87
C PRO A 166 13.68 -11.35 -1.54
N GLN A 167 14.64 -11.16 -2.42
CA GLN A 167 16.05 -11.49 -2.18
C GLN A 167 16.83 -10.34 -1.53
N GLY A 168 16.18 -9.21 -1.24
CA GLY A 168 16.74 -8.05 -0.56
C GLY A 168 17.61 -7.15 -1.46
N GLY A 169 18.11 -6.07 -0.87
CA GLY A 169 19.11 -5.20 -1.51
C GLY A 169 18.58 -4.09 -2.40
N ALA A 170 17.29 -4.00 -2.68
CA ALA A 170 16.74 -2.93 -3.49
C ALA A 170 16.68 -1.59 -2.71
N THR A 171 17.01 -0.49 -3.40
CA THR A 171 16.95 0.87 -2.88
C THR A 171 15.77 1.66 -3.44
N THR A 172 15.00 1.05 -4.35
CA THR A 172 13.81 1.59 -4.98
C THR A 172 12.61 0.69 -4.71
N GLY A 173 11.42 1.27 -4.68
CA GLY A 173 10.16 0.57 -4.51
C GLY A 173 9.46 0.29 -5.84
N TRP A 174 8.56 -0.71 -5.86
CA TRP A 174 7.88 -1.12 -7.08
C TRP A 174 6.98 -0.02 -7.66
N SER A 175 6.29 0.76 -6.82
CA SER A 175 5.44 1.86 -7.29
C SER A 175 6.26 3.04 -7.83
N GLY A 176 7.43 3.31 -7.25
CA GLY A 176 8.37 4.30 -7.79
C GLY A 176 8.93 3.88 -9.14
N ARG A 177 9.36 2.61 -9.29
CA ARG A 177 9.79 2.05 -10.58
C ARG A 177 8.66 2.03 -11.61
N LEU A 178 7.42 1.75 -11.19
CA LEU A 178 6.24 1.89 -12.06
C LEU A 178 6.11 3.32 -12.58
N ALA A 179 6.21 4.31 -11.69
CA ALA A 179 6.13 5.72 -12.08
C ALA A 179 7.26 6.14 -13.04
N ASP A 180 8.46 5.59 -12.91
CA ASP A 180 9.57 5.83 -13.83
C ASP A 180 9.26 5.37 -15.28
N LYS A 181 8.40 4.35 -15.45
CA LYS A 181 8.04 3.76 -16.75
C LYS A 181 6.82 4.36 -17.41
N LEU A 182 5.99 5.09 -16.66
CA LEU A 182 4.75 5.62 -17.19
C LEU A 182 4.99 6.92 -17.98
N ALA A 183 4.77 6.87 -19.28
CA ALA A 183 4.86 8.05 -20.15
C ALA A 183 3.81 9.11 -19.76
N GLY A 184 4.20 10.38 -19.76
CA GLY A 184 3.28 11.50 -19.51
C GLY A 184 2.97 11.80 -18.05
N ILE A 185 3.57 11.10 -17.10
CA ILE A 185 3.53 11.45 -15.68
C ILE A 185 4.47 12.64 -15.35
N SER A 186 5.55 12.77 -16.12
CA SER A 186 6.49 13.88 -15.99
C SER A 186 5.88 15.19 -16.51
N GLY A 187 5.93 16.23 -15.72
CA GLY A 187 5.48 17.57 -16.11
C GLY A 187 4.29 18.10 -15.31
N THR A 188 3.79 17.35 -14.33
CA THR A 188 2.83 17.85 -13.35
C THR A 188 3.55 18.56 -12.20
N LEU A 189 2.93 19.61 -11.67
CA LEU A 189 3.49 20.35 -10.53
C LEU A 189 3.63 19.45 -9.28
N VAL A 190 2.73 18.50 -9.11
CA VAL A 190 2.77 17.54 -7.99
C VAL A 190 3.31 16.22 -8.50
N PRO A 191 4.33 15.62 -7.83
CA PRO A 191 4.82 14.30 -8.18
C PRO A 191 3.71 13.24 -8.17
N PRO A 192 3.81 12.21 -9.03
CA PRO A 192 2.80 11.15 -9.09
C PRO A 192 2.76 10.29 -7.81
N CYS A 193 3.89 10.16 -7.12
CA CYS A 193 4.04 9.37 -5.91
C CYS A 193 3.92 10.25 -4.67
N ILE A 194 2.90 10.00 -3.83
CA ILE A 194 2.57 10.83 -2.67
C ILE A 194 2.40 9.94 -1.44
N SER A 195 3.20 10.16 -0.40
CA SER A 195 3.04 9.48 0.88
C SER A 195 2.30 10.35 1.89
N ILE A 196 1.27 9.78 2.50
CA ILE A 196 0.60 10.33 3.67
C ILE A 196 0.97 9.53 4.92
N GLY A 197 1.42 8.29 4.75
CA GLY A 197 1.83 7.37 5.81
C GLY A 197 3.30 7.50 6.26
N GLY A 198 3.96 8.62 5.98
CA GLY A 198 5.39 8.82 6.31
C GLY A 198 6.33 8.38 5.19
N ASN A 199 7.55 7.98 5.55
CA ASN A 199 8.52 7.53 4.56
C ASN A 199 8.14 6.13 4.02
N ALA A 200 8.03 6.00 2.71
CA ALA A 200 7.69 4.76 2.03
C ALA A 200 8.73 4.45 0.94
N LEU A 201 9.44 3.32 1.11
CA LEU A 201 10.35 2.80 0.08
C LEU A 201 9.58 2.50 -1.21
N GLN A 202 8.34 2.03 -1.10
CA GLN A 202 7.46 1.67 -2.21
C GLN A 202 7.37 2.76 -3.29
N LEU A 203 7.42 4.03 -2.89
CA LEU A 203 7.25 5.17 -3.78
C LEU A 203 8.55 5.72 -4.39
N ILE A 204 9.70 5.19 -4.00
CA ILE A 204 11.01 5.67 -4.48
C ILE A 204 11.35 4.96 -5.79
N GLY A 205 11.44 5.71 -6.89
CA GLY A 205 11.94 5.23 -8.16
C GLY A 205 13.44 5.49 -8.36
N GLU A 206 13.97 5.14 -9.51
CA GLU A 206 15.32 5.55 -9.91
C GLU A 206 15.36 7.04 -10.26
N THR A 207 14.32 7.53 -10.90
CA THR A 207 14.15 8.93 -11.30
C THR A 207 13.00 9.60 -10.55
N THR A 208 11.95 8.86 -10.21
CA THR A 208 10.81 9.37 -9.45
C THR A 208 11.13 9.49 -7.97
N GLN A 209 10.88 10.67 -7.40
CA GLN A 209 10.97 10.92 -5.97
C GLN A 209 9.57 11.21 -5.41
N PRO A 210 9.18 10.60 -4.27
CA PRO A 210 7.88 10.86 -3.67
C PRO A 210 7.83 12.22 -2.97
N SER A 211 6.62 12.79 -2.91
CA SER A 211 6.28 13.83 -1.95
C SER A 211 5.68 13.22 -0.69
N THR A 212 6.12 13.67 0.48
CA THR A 212 5.47 13.34 1.76
C THR A 212 4.56 14.49 2.18
N VAL A 213 3.31 14.17 2.48
CA VAL A 213 2.28 15.13 2.88
C VAL A 213 1.85 14.83 4.30
N ASN A 214 1.70 15.86 5.12
CA ASN A 214 1.23 15.72 6.49
C ASN A 214 -0.29 15.47 6.53
N THR A 215 -0.76 14.70 7.52
CA THR A 215 -2.17 14.41 7.73
C THR A 215 -2.99 15.62 8.17
N SER A 216 -2.37 16.64 8.77
CA SER A 216 -3.07 17.85 9.26
C SER A 216 -3.11 19.00 8.26
N ASN A 217 -2.13 19.07 7.35
CA ASN A 217 -2.05 20.11 6.32
C ASN A 217 -1.20 19.60 5.12
N PHE A 218 -1.32 20.27 3.98
CA PHE A 218 -0.59 19.90 2.76
C PHE A 218 0.82 20.51 2.68
N GLY A 219 1.42 20.79 3.80
CA GLY A 219 2.79 21.34 3.89
C GLY A 219 2.89 22.51 4.85
N LEU A 220 4.09 22.74 5.33
CA LEU A 220 4.43 23.76 6.34
C LEU A 220 4.58 25.17 5.74
N VAL A 221 3.82 25.51 4.73
CA VAL A 221 4.05 26.79 4.05
C VAL A 221 3.05 27.80 4.53
N ALA A 222 3.55 28.80 5.22
CA ALA A 222 2.83 30.04 5.43
C ALA A 222 2.41 30.63 4.06
N PRO A 223 1.31 31.40 3.99
CA PRO A 223 0.89 32.01 2.74
C PRO A 223 2.03 32.72 2.03
N ALA A 224 2.05 32.70 0.70
CA ALA A 224 3.08 33.36 -0.09
C ALA A 224 3.25 34.86 0.23
N THR A 225 2.23 35.46 0.81
CA THR A 225 2.22 36.85 1.29
C THR A 225 2.87 37.06 2.65
N ASP A 226 3.20 35.96 3.38
CA ASP A 226 3.90 36.07 4.66
C ASP A 226 5.34 36.60 4.46
N PRO A 227 5.78 37.62 5.21
CA PRO A 227 7.13 38.18 5.09
C PRO A 227 8.23 37.14 5.32
N GLY A 228 8.03 36.16 6.21
CA GLY A 228 8.99 35.08 6.44
C GLY A 228 9.13 34.14 5.25
N SER A 229 8.01 33.80 4.59
CA SER A 229 8.02 33.00 3.36
C SER A 229 8.74 33.75 2.22
N THR A 230 8.51 35.05 2.09
CA THR A 230 9.20 35.90 1.10
C THR A 230 10.71 35.96 1.37
N ALA A 231 11.11 36.12 2.62
CA ALA A 231 12.53 36.15 3.01
C ALA A 231 13.20 34.79 2.74
N LEU A 232 12.54 33.67 3.06
CA LEU A 232 13.05 32.33 2.77
C LEU A 232 13.23 32.12 1.25
N LEU A 233 12.26 32.45 0.43
CA LEU A 233 12.37 32.31 -1.03
C LEU A 233 13.48 33.17 -1.60
N ASN A 234 13.70 34.39 -1.06
CA ASN A 234 14.82 35.26 -1.44
C ASN A 234 16.16 34.60 -1.06
N MET A 235 16.30 34.07 0.15
CA MET A 235 17.51 33.36 0.58
C MET A 235 17.81 32.15 -0.32
N LEU A 236 16.78 31.34 -0.64
CA LEU A 236 16.90 30.18 -1.52
C LEU A 236 17.25 30.57 -2.98
N SER A 237 17.12 31.85 -3.32
CA SER A 237 17.45 32.37 -4.65
C SER A 237 18.90 32.92 -4.77
N LEU A 238 19.62 32.97 -3.65
CA LEU A 238 21.01 33.41 -3.63
C LEU A 238 21.90 32.30 -4.22
N SER A 239 22.78 32.70 -5.16
CA SER A 239 23.78 31.78 -5.70
C SER A 239 24.88 31.54 -4.67
N SER A 240 25.06 30.30 -4.26
CA SER A 240 26.13 29.89 -3.35
C SER A 240 27.44 29.55 -4.08
N GLY A 241 27.42 29.42 -5.42
CA GLY A 241 28.53 28.89 -6.20
C GLY A 241 28.84 27.39 -5.97
N VAL A 242 28.09 26.71 -5.06
CA VAL A 242 28.28 25.30 -4.73
C VAL A 242 27.11 24.50 -5.28
N THR A 243 27.37 23.58 -6.21
CA THR A 243 26.37 22.81 -6.93
C THR A 243 25.41 22.05 -5.99
N LEU A 244 25.94 21.45 -4.92
CA LEU A 244 25.12 20.71 -3.96
C LEU A 244 24.15 21.63 -3.19
N ILE A 245 24.60 22.81 -2.80
CA ILE A 245 23.76 23.81 -2.12
C ILE A 245 22.70 24.31 -3.09
N GLN A 246 23.05 24.60 -4.33
CA GLN A 246 22.10 25.02 -5.37
C GLN A 246 21.03 23.95 -5.64
N ALA A 247 21.42 22.66 -5.71
CA ALA A 247 20.47 21.55 -5.85
C ALA A 247 19.51 21.47 -4.65
N ALA A 248 20.02 21.62 -3.43
CA ALA A 248 19.19 21.61 -2.21
C ALA A 248 18.23 22.81 -2.17
N GLN A 249 18.71 24.00 -2.56
CA GLN A 249 17.89 25.23 -2.68
C GLN A 249 16.77 25.04 -3.72
N SER A 250 17.08 24.46 -4.89
CA SER A 250 16.08 24.16 -5.93
C SER A 250 15.02 23.20 -5.40
N SER A 251 15.43 22.10 -4.81
CA SER A 251 14.50 21.09 -4.23
C SER A 251 13.57 21.70 -3.18
N LEU A 252 14.07 22.59 -2.33
CA LEU A 252 13.24 23.24 -1.31
C LEU A 252 12.27 24.26 -1.93
N LYS A 253 12.69 25.02 -2.94
CA LYS A 253 11.79 25.92 -3.70
C LYS A 253 10.66 25.15 -4.36
N ASP A 254 10.99 24.03 -5.00
CA ASP A 254 10.03 23.20 -5.69
C ASP A 254 9.02 22.60 -4.70
N ALA A 255 9.49 22.13 -3.53
CA ALA A 255 8.61 21.65 -2.46
C ALA A 255 7.65 22.75 -1.94
N ILE A 256 8.14 23.98 -1.78
CA ILE A 256 7.32 25.13 -1.38
C ILE A 256 6.27 25.43 -2.46
N ALA A 257 6.65 25.44 -3.73
CA ALA A 257 5.73 25.69 -4.84
C ALA A 257 4.62 24.63 -4.92
N VAL A 258 4.98 23.36 -4.76
CA VAL A 258 4.02 22.23 -4.67
C VAL A 258 3.03 22.45 -3.53
N ALA A 259 3.54 22.72 -2.32
CA ALA A 259 2.69 22.90 -1.14
C ALA A 259 1.75 24.11 -1.31
N GLN A 260 2.23 25.23 -1.86
CA GLN A 260 1.39 26.41 -2.15
C GLN A 260 0.30 26.10 -3.16
N ALA A 261 0.61 25.39 -4.24
CA ALA A 261 -0.36 25.04 -5.28
C ALA A 261 -1.43 24.08 -4.74
N VAL A 262 -1.02 23.07 -3.96
CA VAL A 262 -1.98 22.13 -3.33
C VAL A 262 -2.87 22.86 -2.34
N ASN A 263 -2.31 23.70 -1.46
CA ASN A 263 -3.07 24.48 -0.49
C ASN A 263 -4.07 25.42 -1.18
N ALA A 264 -3.66 26.11 -2.24
CA ALA A 264 -4.54 26.98 -3.01
C ALA A 264 -5.67 26.20 -3.70
N ALA A 265 -5.36 25.07 -4.31
CA ALA A 265 -6.35 24.19 -4.95
C ALA A 265 -7.38 23.64 -3.94
N VAL A 266 -6.91 23.19 -2.78
CA VAL A 266 -7.78 22.68 -1.70
C VAL A 266 -8.63 23.80 -1.10
N ALA A 267 -8.06 24.98 -0.84
CA ALA A 267 -8.81 26.14 -0.31
C ALA A 267 -9.90 26.61 -1.29
N GLY A 268 -9.69 26.45 -2.59
CA GLY A 268 -10.68 26.77 -3.64
C GLY A 268 -11.69 25.65 -3.90
N SER A 269 -11.54 24.46 -3.27
CA SER A 269 -12.44 23.34 -3.49
C SER A 269 -13.65 23.36 -2.54
N SER A 270 -14.74 22.73 -2.95
CA SER A 270 -15.90 22.50 -2.09
C SER A 270 -15.56 21.50 -0.97
N SER A 271 -16.36 21.50 0.10
CA SER A 271 -16.25 20.44 1.12
C SER A 271 -16.58 19.08 0.49
N LEU A 272 -15.79 18.05 0.82
CA LEU A 272 -16.20 16.67 0.60
C LEU A 272 -17.43 16.41 1.48
N GLY A 273 -18.56 16.00 0.91
CA GLY A 273 -19.77 15.68 1.67
C GLY A 273 -19.69 14.39 2.48
N VAL A 274 -18.46 13.91 2.78
CA VAL A 274 -18.16 12.70 3.53
C VAL A 274 -17.30 13.04 4.74
N THR A 275 -17.66 12.47 5.88
CA THR A 275 -16.88 12.60 7.12
C THR A 275 -15.96 11.39 7.29
N PHE A 276 -14.68 11.64 7.42
CA PHE A 276 -13.69 10.64 7.80
C PHE A 276 -13.51 10.63 9.32
N ALA A 277 -13.40 9.45 9.89
CA ALA A 277 -13.13 9.31 11.33
C ALA A 277 -11.77 9.92 11.69
N SER A 278 -11.67 10.50 12.89
CA SER A 278 -10.43 11.10 13.41
C SER A 278 -9.43 10.02 13.90
N THR A 279 -9.26 8.95 13.13
CA THR A 279 -8.24 7.93 13.30
C THR A 279 -7.11 8.18 12.32
N ASP A 280 -5.93 7.61 12.56
CA ASP A 280 -4.78 7.83 11.67
C ASP A 280 -5.12 7.48 10.22
N ILE A 281 -5.64 6.29 9.96
CA ILE A 281 -6.01 5.86 8.60
C ILE A 281 -7.19 6.66 8.03
N GLY A 282 -8.17 7.03 8.86
CA GLY A 282 -9.28 7.89 8.44
C GLY A 282 -8.79 9.26 7.99
N THR A 283 -7.88 9.86 8.75
CA THR A 283 -7.28 11.16 8.42
C THR A 283 -6.43 11.07 7.14
N GLN A 284 -5.63 10.00 6.98
CA GLN A 284 -4.82 9.78 5.79
C GLN A 284 -5.69 9.66 4.54
N LEU A 285 -6.72 8.78 4.55
CA LEU A 285 -7.63 8.62 3.40
C LEU A 285 -8.45 9.89 3.11
N GLY A 286 -8.78 10.67 4.15
CA GLY A 286 -9.39 11.99 3.98
C GLY A 286 -8.48 12.96 3.20
N GLN A 287 -7.17 12.96 3.47
CA GLN A 287 -6.21 13.76 2.72
C GLN A 287 -6.04 13.26 1.28
N VAL A 288 -5.98 11.94 1.07
CA VAL A 288 -5.97 11.35 -0.28
C VAL A 288 -7.21 11.81 -1.07
N ALA A 289 -8.41 11.73 -0.46
CA ALA A 289 -9.65 12.15 -1.11
C ALA A 289 -9.63 13.63 -1.52
N LYS A 290 -9.07 14.53 -0.70
CA LYS A 290 -8.89 15.94 -1.04
C LYS A 290 -7.91 16.15 -2.19
N LEU A 291 -6.79 15.42 -2.22
CA LEU A 291 -5.82 15.49 -3.33
C LEU A 291 -6.45 14.99 -4.65
N ILE A 292 -7.22 13.91 -4.60
CA ILE A 292 -7.98 13.40 -5.76
C ILE A 292 -9.05 14.41 -6.19
N GLN A 293 -9.72 15.08 -5.26
CA GLN A 293 -10.72 16.11 -5.57
C GLN A 293 -10.12 17.23 -6.42
N VAL A 294 -8.90 17.68 -6.07
CA VAL A 294 -8.23 18.80 -6.76
C VAL A 294 -7.33 18.36 -7.91
N ARG A 295 -7.35 17.08 -8.31
CA ARG A 295 -6.49 16.50 -9.36
C ARG A 295 -6.43 17.31 -10.66
N ALA A 296 -7.59 17.82 -11.10
CA ALA A 296 -7.67 18.60 -12.33
C ALA A 296 -6.93 19.96 -12.20
N ALA A 297 -7.08 20.64 -11.06
CA ALA A 297 -6.39 21.89 -10.78
C ALA A 297 -4.86 21.68 -10.69
N LEU A 298 -4.42 20.48 -10.29
CA LEU A 298 -3.01 20.11 -10.19
C LEU A 298 -2.47 19.50 -11.50
N GLY A 299 -3.32 19.30 -12.52
CA GLY A 299 -2.95 18.66 -13.78
C GLY A 299 -2.59 17.17 -13.64
N ALA A 300 -3.01 16.52 -12.55
CA ALA A 300 -2.67 15.14 -12.29
C ALA A 300 -3.50 14.18 -13.13
N THR A 301 -2.84 13.28 -13.86
CA THR A 301 -3.45 12.19 -14.64
C THR A 301 -3.23 10.83 -14.03
N ARG A 302 -2.16 10.67 -13.25
CA ARG A 302 -1.79 9.45 -12.53
C ARG A 302 -1.30 9.84 -11.14
N GLN A 303 -1.81 9.15 -10.11
CA GLN A 303 -1.36 9.37 -8.73
C GLN A 303 -1.24 8.03 -8.01
N ILE A 304 -0.17 7.85 -7.25
CA ILE A 304 0.08 6.68 -6.41
C ILE A 304 0.23 7.19 -4.97
N PHE A 305 -0.65 6.73 -4.10
CA PHE A 305 -0.69 7.13 -2.71
C PHE A 305 -0.23 5.99 -1.81
N PHE A 306 0.53 6.33 -0.79
CA PHE A 306 0.89 5.41 0.30
C PHE A 306 0.30 5.92 1.61
N CYS A 307 -0.52 5.07 2.21
CA CYS A 307 -1.08 5.22 3.55
C CYS A 307 -0.64 4.05 4.42
N SER A 308 -0.73 4.19 5.73
CA SER A 308 -0.35 3.11 6.63
C SER A 308 -1.20 3.08 7.89
N GLN A 309 -1.32 1.88 8.46
CA GLN A 309 -1.90 1.65 9.77
C GLN A 309 -0.99 0.68 10.53
N GLY A 310 -0.44 1.10 11.66
CA GLY A 310 0.37 0.25 12.53
C GLY A 310 -0.44 -0.46 13.59
N GLY A 311 0.23 -1.33 14.37
CA GLY A 311 -0.34 -2.01 15.53
C GLY A 311 -0.79 -3.46 15.29
N TYR A 312 -0.46 -4.03 14.13
CA TYR A 312 -0.84 -5.42 13.79
C TYR A 312 0.09 -6.48 14.40
N ASP A 313 1.17 -6.10 15.06
CA ASP A 313 2.08 -7.04 15.75
C ASP A 313 1.49 -7.54 17.08
N THR A 314 0.44 -8.32 16.99
CA THR A 314 -0.44 -8.72 18.11
C THR A 314 0.04 -10.02 18.79
N HIS A 315 1.20 -9.96 19.43
CA HIS A 315 1.75 -11.10 20.20
C HIS A 315 0.98 -11.41 21.49
N SER A 316 0.10 -10.52 21.94
CA SER A 316 -0.70 -10.71 23.15
C SER A 316 -2.01 -9.95 23.04
N ASN A 317 -3.06 -10.44 23.75
CA ASN A 317 -4.38 -9.78 23.83
C ASN A 317 -4.89 -9.32 22.46
N GLN A 318 -4.82 -10.20 21.45
CA GLN A 318 -5.03 -9.87 20.04
C GLN A 318 -6.47 -9.45 19.71
N LEU A 319 -7.49 -10.17 20.20
CA LEU A 319 -8.88 -9.95 19.76
C LEU A 319 -9.35 -8.49 19.92
N PRO A 320 -9.22 -7.82 21.09
CA PRO A 320 -9.68 -6.43 21.21
C PRO A 320 -8.83 -5.45 20.39
N GLN A 321 -7.54 -5.72 20.21
CA GLN A 321 -6.69 -4.92 19.33
C GLN A 321 -7.15 -5.03 17.87
N GLN A 322 -7.39 -6.25 17.40
CA GLN A 322 -7.84 -6.52 16.04
C GLN A 322 -9.22 -5.92 15.76
N VAL A 323 -10.15 -5.97 16.72
CA VAL A 323 -11.45 -5.27 16.62
C VAL A 323 -11.23 -3.78 16.37
N THR A 324 -10.37 -3.13 17.13
CA THR A 324 -10.07 -1.70 16.97
C THR A 324 -9.46 -1.39 15.61
N LEU A 325 -8.42 -2.15 15.21
CA LEU A 325 -7.72 -1.96 13.94
C LEU A 325 -8.65 -2.13 12.74
N PHE A 326 -9.43 -3.21 12.72
CA PHE A 326 -10.35 -3.48 11.61
C PHE A 326 -11.56 -2.53 11.59
N THR A 327 -12.03 -2.07 12.75
CA THR A 327 -13.09 -1.04 12.81
C THR A 327 -12.59 0.28 12.18
N ASN A 328 -11.37 0.71 12.52
CA ASN A 328 -10.79 1.92 11.97
C ASN A 328 -10.55 1.79 10.46
N LEU A 329 -10.00 0.66 10.01
CA LEU A 329 -9.76 0.38 8.59
C LEU A 329 -11.07 0.36 7.80
N ALA A 330 -12.08 -0.37 8.27
CA ALA A 330 -13.36 -0.50 7.58
C ALA A 330 -14.13 0.84 7.49
N ALA A 331 -14.12 1.62 8.56
CA ALA A 331 -14.74 2.95 8.56
C ALA A 331 -14.05 3.88 7.55
N ALA A 332 -12.72 3.85 7.51
CA ALA A 332 -11.94 4.67 6.59
C ALA A 332 -12.15 4.26 5.13
N LEU A 333 -12.15 2.95 4.83
CA LEU A 333 -12.44 2.42 3.49
C LEU A 333 -13.84 2.75 3.00
N ALA A 334 -14.86 2.60 3.87
CA ALA A 334 -16.24 2.93 3.51
C ALA A 334 -16.43 4.42 3.21
N ALA A 335 -15.84 5.29 4.03
CA ALA A 335 -15.84 6.73 3.79
C ALA A 335 -15.12 7.09 2.51
N PHE A 336 -14.00 6.41 2.21
CA PHE A 336 -13.22 6.65 1.00
C PHE A 336 -13.99 6.22 -0.27
N ASP A 337 -14.61 5.04 -0.27
CA ASP A 337 -15.47 4.61 -1.39
C ASP A 337 -16.61 5.60 -1.65
N GLN A 338 -17.26 6.08 -0.58
CA GLN A 338 -18.30 7.10 -0.69
C GLN A 338 -17.76 8.42 -1.28
N ALA A 339 -16.56 8.86 -0.86
CA ALA A 339 -15.93 10.06 -1.39
C ALA A 339 -15.59 9.90 -2.88
N MET A 340 -15.07 8.74 -3.30
CA MET A 340 -14.78 8.47 -4.72
C MET A 340 -16.06 8.47 -5.55
N GLY A 341 -17.19 7.99 -5.00
CA GLY A 341 -18.51 8.08 -5.62
C GLY A 341 -18.97 9.52 -5.83
N GLN A 342 -18.84 10.37 -4.81
CA GLN A 342 -19.18 11.80 -4.94
C GLN A 342 -18.31 12.53 -5.96
N LEU A 343 -17.03 12.15 -6.05
CA LEU A 343 -16.09 12.71 -7.02
C LEU A 343 -16.24 12.09 -8.42
N THR A 344 -17.14 11.13 -8.59
CA THR A 344 -17.38 10.38 -9.86
C THR A 344 -16.10 9.76 -10.44
N VAL A 345 -15.25 9.20 -9.58
CA VAL A 345 -13.97 8.59 -9.96
C VAL A 345 -13.79 7.18 -9.40
N GLN A 346 -14.86 6.51 -8.98
CA GLN A 346 -14.78 5.15 -8.42
C GLN A 346 -14.07 4.18 -9.37
N ASP A 347 -14.35 4.24 -10.67
CA ASP A 347 -13.74 3.38 -11.69
C ASP A 347 -12.27 3.74 -12.00
N ASN A 348 -11.82 4.87 -11.49
CA ASN A 348 -10.48 5.39 -11.73
C ASN A 348 -9.55 5.23 -10.52
N VAL A 349 -10.07 4.80 -9.38
CA VAL A 349 -9.31 4.70 -8.12
C VAL A 349 -9.38 3.30 -7.57
N THR A 350 -8.23 2.67 -7.39
CA THR A 350 -8.10 1.36 -6.76
C THR A 350 -7.33 1.47 -5.46
N THR A 351 -7.95 1.01 -4.36
CA THR A 351 -7.36 0.93 -3.02
C THR A 351 -7.05 -0.52 -2.72
N PHE A 352 -5.88 -0.80 -2.16
CA PHE A 352 -5.45 -2.15 -1.84
C PHE A 352 -4.64 -2.19 -0.55
N THR A 353 -4.59 -3.37 0.10
CA THR A 353 -3.85 -3.56 1.34
C THR A 353 -2.63 -4.44 1.13
N GLU A 354 -1.54 -4.08 1.81
CA GLU A 354 -0.33 -4.89 1.98
C GLU A 354 -0.05 -5.05 3.48
N SER A 355 0.73 -6.05 3.85
CA SER A 355 1.19 -6.25 5.23
C SER A 355 2.51 -6.99 5.21
N ASP A 356 3.31 -6.86 6.27
CA ASP A 356 4.61 -7.53 6.43
C ASP A 356 4.49 -9.04 6.09
N PHE A 357 3.53 -9.69 6.72
CA PHE A 357 3.18 -11.11 6.61
C PHE A 357 1.83 -11.36 7.31
N ASN A 358 1.38 -12.61 7.29
CA ASN A 358 0.31 -13.10 8.15
C ASN A 358 0.84 -13.44 9.55
N ARG A 359 -0.05 -13.85 10.44
CA ARG A 359 0.28 -14.39 11.77
C ARG A 359 0.10 -15.90 11.76
N THR A 360 0.70 -16.60 12.75
CA THR A 360 0.47 -18.05 12.93
C THR A 360 -1.01 -18.36 13.14
N PHE A 361 -1.49 -19.43 12.51
CA PHE A 361 -2.87 -19.86 12.69
C PHE A 361 -3.13 -20.37 14.11
N GLN A 362 -2.17 -21.12 14.67
CA GLN A 362 -2.22 -21.53 16.06
C GLN A 362 -1.85 -20.36 16.98
N PRO A 363 -2.66 -20.04 18.01
CA PRO A 363 -2.35 -19.04 19.02
C PRO A 363 -1.04 -19.36 19.78
N ASN A 364 -0.43 -18.31 20.31
CA ASN A 364 0.63 -18.43 21.32
C ASN A 364 0.05 -18.45 22.74
N GLY A 365 0.92 -18.55 23.76
CA GLY A 365 0.52 -18.63 25.17
C GLY A 365 -0.06 -17.33 25.76
N ASN A 366 -0.04 -16.21 25.04
CA ASN A 366 -0.42 -14.88 25.53
C ASN A 366 -1.71 -14.35 24.91
N ALA A 367 -2.59 -15.23 24.41
CA ALA A 367 -3.78 -14.87 23.63
C ALA A 367 -3.46 -13.92 22.45
N GLY A 368 -2.37 -14.21 21.75
CA GLY A 368 -1.90 -13.57 20.56
C GLY A 368 -1.37 -14.60 19.57
N THR A 369 -0.62 -14.13 18.58
CA THR A 369 -0.03 -14.95 17.52
C THR A 369 1.41 -14.54 17.27
N ASP A 370 2.18 -15.42 16.64
CA ASP A 370 3.54 -15.15 16.22
C ASP A 370 3.59 -14.87 14.71
N HIS A 371 4.77 -14.59 14.15
CA HIS A 371 4.96 -14.25 12.75
C HIS A 371 4.61 -15.45 11.85
N GLY A 372 3.89 -15.19 10.78
CA GLY A 372 3.52 -16.12 9.75
C GLY A 372 4.02 -15.69 8.37
N TRP A 373 3.40 -16.18 7.26
CA TRP A 373 3.85 -15.89 5.91
C TRP A 373 2.69 -15.42 5.03
N GLY A 374 2.08 -16.31 4.23
CA GLY A 374 0.99 -15.97 3.32
C GLY A 374 -0.23 -15.38 4.03
N SER A 375 -0.68 -14.23 3.59
CA SER A 375 -1.74 -13.42 4.16
C SER A 375 -2.93 -13.29 3.20
N HIS A 376 -3.94 -12.51 3.56
CA HIS A 376 -5.03 -12.14 2.67
C HIS A 376 -5.05 -10.63 2.49
N ALA A 377 -5.40 -10.16 1.29
CA ALA A 377 -5.47 -8.75 0.96
C ALA A 377 -6.89 -8.33 0.55
N LEU A 378 -7.21 -7.05 0.77
CA LEU A 378 -8.41 -6.37 0.31
C LEU A 378 -8.08 -5.53 -0.93
N ILE A 379 -8.90 -5.58 -1.96
CA ILE A 379 -8.80 -4.74 -3.16
C ILE A 379 -10.17 -4.09 -3.40
N MET A 380 -10.21 -2.75 -3.43
CA MET A 380 -11.44 -1.98 -3.52
C MET A 380 -11.36 -0.92 -4.61
N GLY A 381 -12.41 -0.78 -5.41
CA GLY A 381 -12.56 0.24 -6.45
C GLY A 381 -13.63 -0.13 -7.45
N GLY A 382 -14.06 0.82 -8.27
CA GLY A 382 -15.10 0.57 -9.28
C GLY A 382 -14.62 -0.33 -10.43
N ALA A 383 -13.33 -0.25 -10.79
CA ALA A 383 -12.72 -1.12 -11.80
C ALA A 383 -12.44 -2.54 -11.29
N VAL A 384 -12.54 -2.76 -9.98
CA VAL A 384 -12.29 -4.07 -9.36
C VAL A 384 -13.43 -5.04 -9.70
N ASN A 385 -13.08 -6.22 -10.17
CA ASN A 385 -14.01 -7.34 -10.35
C ASN A 385 -14.35 -7.96 -8.99
N GLY A 386 -15.13 -7.22 -8.21
CA GLY A 386 -15.41 -7.50 -6.81
C GLY A 386 -16.52 -8.53 -6.58
N GLY A 387 -16.71 -8.91 -5.33
CA GLY A 387 -17.58 -10.02 -4.95
C GLY A 387 -16.97 -11.38 -5.26
N ASN A 388 -15.67 -11.43 -5.48
CA ASN A 388 -14.89 -12.63 -5.80
C ASN A 388 -13.73 -12.80 -4.82
N LEU A 389 -13.35 -14.05 -4.59
CA LEU A 389 -12.14 -14.45 -3.88
C LEU A 389 -11.11 -14.94 -4.92
N TYR A 390 -9.97 -14.29 -4.97
CA TYR A 390 -8.85 -14.64 -5.83
C TYR A 390 -7.76 -15.37 -5.05
N GLY A 391 -6.82 -16.01 -5.75
CA GLY A 391 -5.81 -16.85 -5.12
C GLY A 391 -6.37 -18.18 -4.63
N THR A 392 -5.61 -18.88 -3.82
CA THR A 392 -6.04 -20.17 -3.25
C THR A 392 -6.08 -20.05 -1.73
N PHE A 393 -7.26 -20.20 -1.14
CA PHE A 393 -7.38 -20.22 0.31
C PHE A 393 -6.60 -21.43 0.88
N PRO A 394 -5.76 -21.25 1.92
CA PRO A 394 -4.88 -22.30 2.40
C PRO A 394 -5.66 -23.45 3.05
N ASN A 395 -5.12 -24.66 2.94
CA ASN A 395 -5.57 -25.79 3.74
C ASN A 395 -5.16 -25.57 5.20
N LEU A 396 -6.14 -25.40 6.08
CA LEU A 396 -5.93 -25.05 7.49
C LEU A 396 -5.46 -26.22 8.37
N THR A 397 -4.85 -27.25 7.79
CA THR A 397 -4.27 -28.38 8.54
C THR A 397 -2.87 -28.00 9.00
N LEU A 398 -2.63 -28.03 10.32
CA LEU A 398 -1.29 -27.82 10.88
C LEU A 398 -0.35 -28.96 10.45
N ALA A 399 0.89 -28.63 10.14
CA ALA A 399 1.86 -29.52 9.49
C ALA A 399 1.29 -30.16 8.20
N GLY A 400 0.35 -29.50 7.56
CA GLY A 400 -0.31 -29.93 6.33
C GLY A 400 0.36 -29.34 5.07
N PRO A 401 -0.28 -29.54 3.90
CA PRO A 401 0.33 -29.24 2.62
C PRO A 401 0.63 -27.74 2.39
N ASP A 402 0.03 -26.84 3.15
CA ASP A 402 0.23 -25.40 3.01
C ASP A 402 0.99 -24.78 4.21
N ASP A 403 1.33 -25.58 5.23
CA ASP A 403 2.01 -25.09 6.42
C ASP A 403 3.54 -25.24 6.28
N SER A 404 4.26 -24.13 6.29
CA SER A 404 5.73 -24.10 6.23
C SER A 404 6.39 -24.55 7.55
N THR A 405 5.60 -24.63 8.62
CA THR A 405 6.04 -25.04 9.95
C THR A 405 5.12 -26.13 10.53
N THR A 406 4.69 -25.99 11.74
CA THR A 406 3.67 -26.85 12.38
C THR A 406 2.60 -26.01 13.08
N ARG A 407 2.60 -24.70 12.84
CA ARG A 407 1.78 -23.73 13.55
C ARG A 407 0.82 -22.95 12.65
N GLY A 408 0.74 -23.33 11.37
CA GLY A 408 -0.08 -22.66 10.38
C GLY A 408 0.55 -21.33 9.91
N THR A 409 1.77 -21.42 9.42
CA THR A 409 2.42 -20.37 8.64
C THR A 409 2.27 -20.75 7.17
N TRP A 410 1.27 -20.15 6.51
CA TRP A 410 0.85 -20.59 5.19
C TRP A 410 1.86 -20.23 4.12
N VAL A 411 2.34 -21.19 3.35
CA VAL A 411 3.13 -20.94 2.14
C VAL A 411 2.26 -20.20 1.13
N PRO A 412 2.65 -19.02 0.65
CA PRO A 412 1.81 -18.26 -0.28
C PRO A 412 1.54 -19.04 -1.57
N SER A 413 0.31 -18.92 -2.08
CA SER A 413 -0.09 -19.44 -3.40
C SER A 413 0.04 -18.38 -4.49
N THR A 414 0.17 -17.13 -4.10
CA THR A 414 0.33 -15.96 -4.98
C THR A 414 1.47 -15.10 -4.44
N SER A 415 2.40 -14.70 -5.31
CA SER A 415 3.47 -13.77 -4.90
C SER A 415 2.98 -12.32 -4.85
N GLU A 416 3.71 -11.49 -4.10
CA GLU A 416 3.54 -10.04 -4.13
C GLU A 416 3.75 -9.47 -5.54
N ASP A 417 4.71 -10.01 -6.32
CA ASP A 417 4.91 -9.61 -7.72
C ASP A 417 3.66 -9.86 -8.57
N GLN A 418 3.00 -11.01 -8.40
CA GLN A 418 1.76 -11.33 -9.13
C GLN A 418 0.63 -10.40 -8.72
N TYR A 419 0.49 -10.13 -7.41
CA TYR A 419 -0.52 -9.23 -6.85
C TYR A 419 -0.33 -7.80 -7.34
N CYS A 420 0.83 -7.22 -7.09
CA CYS A 420 1.16 -5.85 -7.48
C CYS A 420 1.27 -5.70 -9.00
N GLY A 421 1.65 -6.78 -9.71
CA GLY A 421 1.68 -6.83 -11.16
C GLY A 421 0.30 -6.63 -11.81
N SER A 422 -0.78 -7.15 -11.19
CA SER A 422 -2.16 -6.87 -11.65
C SER A 422 -2.50 -5.39 -11.55
N LEU A 423 -2.16 -4.77 -10.42
CA LEU A 423 -2.37 -3.35 -10.16
C LEU A 423 -1.58 -2.48 -11.15
N ALA A 424 -0.31 -2.82 -11.36
CA ALA A 424 0.56 -2.08 -12.26
C ALA A 424 0.11 -2.16 -13.73
N LYS A 425 -0.32 -3.34 -14.19
CA LYS A 425 -0.91 -3.51 -15.54
C LYS A 425 -2.16 -2.66 -15.73
N TRP A 426 -3.08 -2.68 -14.75
CA TRP A 426 -4.26 -1.81 -14.77
C TRP A 426 -3.86 -0.33 -14.80
N PHE A 427 -2.84 0.05 -14.05
CA PHE A 427 -2.37 1.43 -13.98
C PHE A 427 -1.65 1.91 -15.24
N GLY A 428 -1.35 0.99 -16.17
CA GLY A 428 -0.81 1.28 -17.50
C GLY A 428 0.62 0.82 -17.75
N LEU A 429 1.19 -0.05 -16.91
CA LEU A 429 2.50 -0.64 -17.14
C LEU A 429 2.48 -1.53 -18.38
N ALA A 430 3.39 -1.26 -19.31
CA ALA A 430 3.54 -2.09 -20.51
C ALA A 430 4.13 -3.46 -20.16
N GLN A 431 3.74 -4.50 -20.91
CA GLN A 431 4.25 -5.87 -20.72
C GLN A 431 5.78 -5.93 -20.78
N ALA A 432 6.40 -5.12 -21.62
CA ALA A 432 7.85 -5.07 -21.78
C ALA A 432 8.62 -4.50 -20.57
N ASP A 433 7.92 -3.77 -19.69
CA ASP A 433 8.51 -3.13 -18.51
C ASP A 433 8.26 -3.92 -17.21
N LEU A 434 7.59 -5.07 -17.27
CA LEU A 434 7.25 -5.88 -16.10
C LEU A 434 8.49 -6.30 -15.31
N ASP A 435 9.53 -6.79 -15.96
CA ASP A 435 10.77 -7.23 -15.28
C ASP A 435 11.54 -6.08 -14.62
N TYR A 436 11.38 -4.85 -15.14
CA TYR A 436 11.97 -3.69 -14.49
C TYR A 436 11.27 -3.36 -13.17
N VAL A 437 9.95 -3.52 -13.12
CA VAL A 437 9.16 -3.22 -11.92
C VAL A 437 9.11 -4.41 -10.98
N PHE A 438 8.97 -5.63 -11.51
CA PHE A 438 8.81 -6.88 -10.77
C PHE A 438 9.82 -7.92 -11.25
N PRO A 439 11.05 -7.89 -10.73
CA PRO A 439 12.15 -8.73 -11.25
C PRO A 439 11.91 -10.24 -11.18
N ASN A 440 11.07 -10.70 -10.25
CA ASN A 440 10.78 -12.13 -10.09
C ASN A 440 9.48 -12.59 -10.77
N LEU A 441 8.70 -11.70 -11.36
CA LEU A 441 7.41 -12.05 -11.97
C LEU A 441 7.55 -13.08 -13.12
N HIS A 442 8.71 -13.10 -13.80
CA HIS A 442 9.01 -14.10 -14.83
C HIS A 442 9.03 -15.53 -14.28
N ASN A 443 9.42 -15.74 -13.00
CA ASN A 443 9.39 -17.05 -12.33
C ASN A 443 7.97 -17.61 -12.17
N PHE A 444 6.96 -16.74 -12.26
CA PHE A 444 5.53 -17.09 -12.22
C PHE A 444 4.89 -17.06 -13.61
N GLY A 445 5.68 -17.10 -14.68
CA GLY A 445 5.20 -17.07 -16.06
C GLY A 445 4.40 -15.80 -16.41
N TYR A 446 4.67 -14.68 -15.73
CA TYR A 446 3.96 -13.40 -15.83
C TYR A 446 2.45 -13.49 -15.53
N GLN A 447 2.03 -14.56 -14.84
CA GLN A 447 0.64 -14.75 -14.41
C GLN A 447 0.30 -13.76 -13.30
N THR A 448 -0.83 -13.10 -13.42
CA THR A 448 -1.34 -12.16 -12.41
C THR A 448 -2.82 -12.40 -12.18
N PRO A 449 -3.34 -12.30 -10.94
CA PRO A 449 -4.77 -12.46 -10.66
C PRO A 449 -5.61 -11.43 -11.41
N ALA A 450 -6.74 -11.85 -11.98
CA ALA A 450 -7.61 -11.01 -12.80
C ALA A 450 -8.69 -10.27 -11.98
N PHE A 451 -8.29 -9.66 -10.86
CA PHE A 451 -9.22 -8.92 -10.00
C PHE A 451 -9.50 -7.49 -10.49
N ILE A 452 -8.81 -7.04 -11.50
CA ILE A 452 -8.95 -5.73 -12.10
C ILE A 452 -8.58 -5.75 -13.57
#